data_2b2d42cf6ffa04e91d952a67599fb61e
#
_entry.id   2b2d42cf6ffa04e91d952a67599fb61e
#
_cell.length_a   1.000
_cell.length_b   1.000
_cell.length_c   1.000
_cell.angle_alpha   90.00
_cell.angle_beta   90.00
_cell.angle_gamma   90.00
#
_symmetry.space_group_name_H-M   'P 1'
#
loop_
_entity.id
_entity.type
_entity.pdbx_description
1 polymer ?
#
loop_
_entity_poly.entity_id
_entity_poly.type
_entity_poly.pdbx_seq_one_letter_code
_entity_poly.pdbx_strand_id
1 'polypeptide(L)'
;MSFLVLVVDDEPDVEMLFRQQFRRDLRDKRFKMDFAQSAASALQRISDAAGESLILILSDINMPAMSGLELLPKAKALRPDVPVIMITAYDDENTRRRALEGGAKALLTKPIDFVALRMEIDGLVARAA
;
A
#
# COMPACT_ATOMS: atom_id res chain seq x y z
N MET A 1 7.33 -18.88 -4.45
CA MET A 1 6.18 -17.97 -4.57
C MET A 1 6.64 -16.56 -4.22
N SER A 2 6.29 -15.59 -5.05
CA SER A 2 6.68 -14.20 -4.83
C SER A 2 5.53 -13.42 -4.22
N PHE A 3 5.77 -12.79 -3.08
CA PHE A 3 4.81 -11.86 -2.46
C PHE A 3 5.09 -10.46 -2.94
N LEU A 4 4.06 -9.69 -3.19
CA LEU A 4 4.17 -8.33 -3.72
C LEU A 4 3.47 -7.35 -2.80
N VAL A 5 4.15 -6.23 -2.49
CA VAL A 5 3.57 -5.07 -1.82
C VAL A 5 3.55 -3.93 -2.83
N LEU A 6 2.38 -3.36 -3.07
CA LEU A 6 2.23 -2.20 -3.96
C LEU A 6 2.16 -0.93 -3.13
N VAL A 7 3.03 0.02 -3.44
CA VAL A 7 3.07 1.32 -2.78
C VAL A 7 2.62 2.39 -3.76
N VAL A 8 1.62 3.18 -3.39
CA VAL A 8 1.05 4.22 -4.24
C VAL A 8 1.28 5.58 -3.58
N ASP A 9 2.08 6.41 -4.21
CA ASP A 9 2.39 7.76 -3.74
C ASP A 9 2.89 8.58 -4.92
N ASP A 10 2.42 9.83 -5.03
CA ASP A 10 2.80 10.71 -6.14
C ASP A 10 4.20 11.33 -5.96
N GLU A 11 4.79 11.22 -4.78
CA GLU A 11 6.14 11.73 -4.53
C GLU A 11 7.19 10.70 -4.96
N PRO A 12 8.08 11.04 -5.92
CA PRO A 12 9.07 10.07 -6.42
C PRO A 12 10.09 9.63 -5.36
N ASP A 13 10.34 10.48 -4.34
CA ASP A 13 11.30 10.14 -3.28
C ASP A 13 10.83 9.00 -2.39
N VAL A 14 9.55 8.70 -2.40
CA VAL A 14 8.98 7.63 -1.56
C VAL A 14 9.53 6.26 -1.95
N GLU A 15 9.69 6.01 -3.24
CA GLU A 15 10.26 4.74 -3.70
C GLU A 15 11.64 4.51 -3.10
N MET A 16 12.51 5.52 -3.18
CA MET A 16 13.87 5.42 -2.64
C MET A 16 13.84 5.16 -1.14
N LEU A 17 12.98 5.87 -0.42
CA LEU A 17 12.84 5.71 1.02
C LEU A 17 12.41 4.29 1.40
N PHE A 18 11.40 3.76 0.74
CA PHE A 18 10.91 2.41 1.00
C PHE A 18 11.96 1.36 0.66
N ARG A 19 12.64 1.49 -0.47
CA ARG A 19 13.68 0.55 -0.86
C ARG A 19 14.84 0.56 0.13
N GLN A 20 15.16 1.71 0.70
CA GLN A 20 16.21 1.81 1.72
C GLN A 20 15.77 1.16 3.03
N GLN A 21 14.54 1.43 3.48
CA GLN A 21 14.01 0.90 4.74
C GLN A 21 13.83 -0.62 4.70
N PHE A 22 13.47 -1.17 3.55
CA PHE A 22 13.22 -2.60 3.39
C PHE A 22 14.32 -3.30 2.59
N ARG A 23 15.53 -2.71 2.55
CA ARG A 23 16.62 -3.20 1.73
C ARG A 23 16.96 -4.67 1.98
N ARG A 24 17.00 -5.09 3.25
CA ARG A 24 17.32 -6.47 3.59
C ARG A 24 16.24 -7.44 3.14
N ASP A 25 14.98 -7.07 3.38
CA ASP A 25 13.85 -7.92 3.01
C ASP A 25 13.79 -8.10 1.49
N LEU A 26 14.05 -7.05 0.74
CA LEU A 26 14.04 -7.09 -0.72
C LEU A 26 15.24 -7.90 -1.24
N ARG A 27 16.41 -7.72 -0.66
CA ARG A 27 17.61 -8.47 -1.03
C ARG A 27 17.41 -9.96 -0.78
N ASP A 28 16.83 -10.31 0.37
CA ASP A 28 16.61 -11.70 0.76
C ASP A 28 15.36 -12.30 0.12
N LYS A 29 14.70 -11.55 -0.76
CA LYS A 29 13.53 -11.97 -1.54
C LYS A 29 12.37 -12.45 -0.66
N ARG A 30 12.21 -11.86 0.51
CA ARG A 30 11.06 -12.14 1.37
C ARG A 30 9.76 -11.65 0.73
N PHE A 31 9.84 -10.52 0.04
CA PHE A 31 8.75 -9.97 -0.78
C PHE A 31 9.34 -8.98 -1.78
N LYS A 32 8.54 -8.61 -2.76
CA LYS A 32 8.88 -7.56 -3.73
C LYS A 32 8.06 -6.32 -3.42
N MET A 33 8.55 -5.16 -3.81
CA MET A 33 7.80 -3.91 -3.78
C MET A 33 7.70 -3.34 -5.17
N ASP A 34 6.50 -2.91 -5.55
CA ASP A 34 6.25 -2.17 -6.77
C ASP A 34 5.69 -0.80 -6.40
N PHE A 35 5.90 0.20 -7.24
CA PHE A 35 5.56 1.57 -6.93
C PHE A 35 4.74 2.18 -8.05
N ALA A 36 3.64 2.84 -7.69
CA ALA A 36 2.80 3.58 -8.62
C ALA A 36 2.73 5.03 -8.14
N GLN A 37 2.87 5.98 -9.07
CA GLN A 37 2.87 7.40 -8.73
C GLN A 37 1.53 8.07 -8.94
N SER A 38 0.50 7.30 -9.25
CA SER A 38 -0.87 7.80 -9.38
C SER A 38 -1.85 6.68 -9.12
N ALA A 39 -3.10 7.05 -8.83
CA ALA A 39 -4.15 6.07 -8.64
C ALA A 39 -4.43 5.29 -9.94
N ALA A 40 -4.39 5.96 -11.08
CA ALA A 40 -4.59 5.29 -12.38
C ALA A 40 -3.51 4.25 -12.65
N SER A 41 -2.25 4.60 -12.40
CA SER A 41 -1.13 3.67 -12.53
C SER A 41 -1.26 2.50 -11.55
N ALA A 42 -1.73 2.79 -10.32
CA ALA A 42 -1.94 1.75 -9.31
C ALA A 42 -2.98 0.74 -9.77
N LEU A 43 -4.10 1.20 -10.34
CA LEU A 43 -5.15 0.30 -10.83
C LEU A 43 -4.62 -0.59 -11.96
N GLN A 44 -3.80 -0.05 -12.84
CA GLN A 44 -3.18 -0.83 -13.92
C GLN A 44 -2.25 -1.91 -13.33
N ARG A 45 -1.44 -1.55 -12.34
CA ARG A 45 -0.53 -2.50 -11.71
C ARG A 45 -1.26 -3.60 -10.95
N ILE A 46 -2.38 -3.26 -10.30
CA ILE A 46 -3.21 -4.26 -9.62
C ILE A 46 -3.75 -5.27 -10.64
N SER A 47 -4.22 -4.79 -11.78
CA SER A 47 -4.71 -5.65 -12.85
C SER A 47 -3.58 -6.53 -13.43
N ASP A 48 -2.40 -5.96 -13.61
CA ASP A 48 -1.25 -6.67 -14.18
C ASP A 48 -0.65 -7.68 -13.19
N ALA A 49 -0.91 -7.52 -11.90
CA ALA A 49 -0.35 -8.39 -10.85
C ALA A 49 -1.16 -9.68 -10.65
N ALA A 50 -2.05 -10.02 -11.57
CA ALA A 50 -2.92 -11.18 -11.43
C ALA A 50 -2.16 -12.50 -11.23
N GLY A 51 -0.93 -12.60 -11.76
CA GLY A 51 -0.09 -13.78 -11.61
C GLY A 51 0.81 -13.78 -10.38
N GLU A 52 0.76 -12.74 -9.56
CA GLU A 52 1.59 -12.60 -8.37
C GLU A 52 0.74 -12.56 -7.11
N SER A 53 1.35 -12.97 -5.98
CA SER A 53 0.67 -12.88 -4.68
C SER A 53 0.77 -11.45 -4.15
N LEU A 54 -0.16 -10.61 -4.53
CA LEU A 54 -0.29 -9.25 -3.99
C LEU A 54 -0.86 -9.37 -2.58
N ILE A 55 -0.08 -8.98 -1.57
CA ILE A 55 -0.45 -9.17 -0.17
C ILE A 55 -0.84 -7.89 0.54
N LEU A 56 -0.50 -6.73 -0.03
CA LEU A 56 -0.77 -5.45 0.60
C LEU A 56 -0.71 -4.33 -0.42
N ILE A 57 -1.63 -3.38 -0.30
CA ILE A 57 -1.59 -2.11 -1.03
C ILE A 57 -1.45 -1.00 0.01
N LEU A 58 -0.41 -0.18 -0.13
CA LEU A 58 -0.18 1.02 0.68
C LEU A 58 -0.44 2.21 -0.20
N SER A 59 -1.34 3.10 0.19
CA SER A 59 -1.67 4.26 -0.66
C SER A 59 -1.71 5.55 0.14
N ASP A 60 -1.02 6.57 -0.38
CA ASP A 60 -1.19 7.93 0.10
C ASP A 60 -2.62 8.39 -0.22
N ILE A 61 -3.20 9.19 0.66
CA ILE A 61 -4.54 9.76 0.44
C ILE A 61 -4.48 10.95 -0.51
N ASN A 62 -3.53 11.84 -0.29
CA ASN A 62 -3.48 13.11 -1.03
C ASN A 62 -2.66 12.98 -2.30
N MET A 63 -3.33 12.69 -3.40
CA MET A 63 -2.72 12.58 -4.73
C MET A 63 -3.55 13.40 -5.72
N PRO A 64 -2.91 13.98 -6.77
CA PRO A 64 -3.65 14.71 -7.78
C PRO A 64 -4.53 13.78 -8.63
N ALA A 65 -5.56 14.35 -9.24
CA ALA A 65 -6.56 13.69 -10.09
C ALA A 65 -7.45 12.74 -9.30
N MET A 66 -6.94 11.62 -8.81
CA MET A 66 -7.72 10.68 -8.02
C MET A 66 -7.02 10.48 -6.67
N SER A 67 -7.72 10.76 -5.56
CA SER A 67 -7.17 10.59 -4.22
C SER A 67 -7.09 9.11 -3.83
N GLY A 68 -6.36 8.82 -2.75
CA GLY A 68 -6.34 7.48 -2.21
C GLY A 68 -7.69 7.00 -1.72
N LEU A 69 -8.52 7.92 -1.18
CA LEU A 69 -9.88 7.56 -0.76
C LEU A 69 -10.77 7.18 -1.94
N GLU A 70 -10.55 7.79 -3.10
CA GLU A 70 -11.26 7.44 -4.33
C GLU A 70 -10.73 6.14 -4.94
N LEU A 71 -9.42 5.89 -4.80
CA LEU A 71 -8.79 4.66 -5.26
C LEU A 71 -9.30 3.44 -4.48
N LEU A 72 -9.52 3.60 -3.19
CA LEU A 72 -9.83 2.51 -2.27
C LEU A 72 -10.98 1.60 -2.74
N PRO A 73 -12.18 2.11 -3.09
CA PRO A 73 -13.25 1.23 -3.54
C PRO A 73 -12.92 0.55 -4.86
N LYS A 74 -12.16 1.20 -5.73
CA LYS A 74 -11.77 0.62 -7.02
C LYS A 74 -10.77 -0.52 -6.83
N ALA A 75 -9.80 -0.34 -5.93
CA ALA A 75 -8.83 -1.37 -5.60
C ALA A 75 -9.52 -2.57 -4.94
N LYS A 76 -10.45 -2.32 -4.02
CA LYS A 76 -11.20 -3.39 -3.35
C LYS A 76 -12.11 -4.14 -4.32
N ALA A 77 -12.62 -3.47 -5.35
CA ALA A 77 -13.42 -4.12 -6.38
C ALA A 77 -12.57 -5.08 -7.23
N LEU A 78 -11.33 -4.69 -7.53
CA LEU A 78 -10.42 -5.54 -8.30
C LEU A 78 -9.86 -6.69 -7.47
N ARG A 79 -9.50 -6.43 -6.23
CA ARG A 79 -8.88 -7.42 -5.33
C ARG A 79 -9.49 -7.28 -3.94
N PRO A 80 -10.70 -7.82 -3.72
CA PRO A 80 -11.35 -7.74 -2.41
C PRO A 80 -10.60 -8.51 -1.31
N ASP A 81 -9.74 -9.43 -1.69
CA ASP A 81 -8.93 -10.24 -0.79
C ASP A 81 -7.69 -9.53 -0.26
N VAL A 82 -7.28 -8.42 -0.89
CA VAL A 82 -6.02 -7.75 -0.55
C VAL A 82 -6.29 -6.58 0.40
N PRO A 83 -5.64 -6.55 1.57
CA PRO A 83 -5.78 -5.41 2.49
C PRO A 83 -5.17 -4.15 1.91
N VAL A 84 -5.81 -3.01 2.22
CA VAL A 84 -5.33 -1.68 1.84
C VAL A 84 -5.06 -0.90 3.11
N ILE A 85 -3.87 -0.34 3.24
CA ILE A 85 -3.51 0.58 4.31
C ILE A 85 -3.35 1.96 3.69
N MET A 86 -4.05 2.94 4.26
CA MET A 86 -3.96 4.32 3.80
C MET A 86 -2.90 5.06 4.60
N ILE A 87 -2.25 6.01 3.96
CA ILE A 87 -1.20 6.83 4.58
C ILE A 87 -1.56 8.29 4.36
N THR A 88 -1.48 9.11 5.41
CA THR A 88 -1.82 10.52 5.31
C THR A 88 -0.91 11.38 6.17
N ALA A 89 -0.69 12.64 5.74
CA ALA A 89 -0.04 13.64 6.57
C ALA A 89 -1.01 14.25 7.59
N TYR A 90 -2.31 14.05 7.39
CA TYR A 90 -3.36 14.66 8.22
C TYR A 90 -4.26 13.57 8.80
N ASP A 91 -4.06 13.28 10.08
CA ASP A 91 -4.88 12.29 10.79
C ASP A 91 -6.02 13.00 11.48
N ASP A 92 -7.07 13.33 10.74
CA ASP A 92 -8.29 13.84 11.33
C ASP A 92 -9.34 12.73 11.38
N GLU A 93 -10.32 12.92 12.27
CA GLU A 93 -11.34 11.90 12.53
C GLU A 93 -12.18 11.59 11.29
N ASN A 94 -12.50 12.61 10.50
CA ASN A 94 -13.29 12.42 9.28
C ASN A 94 -12.55 11.58 8.24
N THR A 95 -11.27 11.86 8.03
CA THR A 95 -10.44 11.11 7.08
C THR A 95 -10.30 9.66 7.54
N ARG A 96 -10.03 9.45 8.83
CA ARG A 96 -9.91 8.10 9.40
C ARG A 96 -11.21 7.32 9.23
N ARG A 97 -12.34 7.94 9.53
CA ARG A 97 -13.64 7.30 9.37
C ARG A 97 -13.89 6.90 7.92
N ARG A 98 -13.64 7.82 6.98
CA ARG A 98 -13.85 7.55 5.55
C ARG A 98 -12.98 6.41 5.06
N ALA A 99 -11.72 6.35 5.51
CA ALA A 99 -10.82 5.28 5.13
C ALA A 99 -11.32 3.93 5.65
N LEU A 100 -11.67 3.85 6.92
CA LEU A 100 -12.12 2.59 7.52
C LEU A 100 -13.48 2.15 6.96
N GLU A 101 -14.42 3.08 6.77
CA GLU A 101 -15.71 2.77 6.16
C GLU A 101 -15.56 2.30 4.72
N GLY A 102 -14.56 2.80 4.00
CA GLY A 102 -14.27 2.39 2.64
C GLY A 102 -13.60 1.03 2.53
N GLY A 103 -13.24 0.42 3.65
CA GLY A 103 -12.64 -0.90 3.70
C GLY A 103 -11.14 -0.94 3.91
N ALA A 104 -10.50 0.18 4.27
CA ALA A 104 -9.08 0.17 4.61
C ALA A 104 -8.87 -0.60 5.91
N LYS A 105 -7.80 -1.38 5.94
CA LYS A 105 -7.42 -2.13 7.14
C LYS A 105 -6.92 -1.21 8.24
N ALA A 106 -6.22 -0.14 7.85
CA ALA A 106 -5.64 0.81 8.81
C ALA A 106 -5.35 2.13 8.12
N LEU A 107 -5.12 3.16 8.93
CA LEU A 107 -4.65 4.47 8.49
C LEU A 107 -3.38 4.79 9.27
N LEU A 108 -2.29 5.04 8.55
CA LEU A 108 -1.02 5.44 9.14
C LEU A 108 -0.78 6.91 8.88
N THR A 109 -0.19 7.60 9.85
CA THR A 109 0.14 9.02 9.76
C THR A 109 1.61 9.19 9.40
N LYS A 110 1.92 10.16 8.55
CA LYS A 110 3.32 10.52 8.26
C LYS A 110 3.90 11.33 9.42
N PRO A 111 5.18 11.14 9.78
CA PRO A 111 6.14 10.22 9.17
C PRO A 111 5.83 8.76 9.49
N ILE A 112 6.06 7.87 8.54
CA ILE A 112 5.73 6.46 8.68
C ILE A 112 6.61 5.80 9.73
N ASP A 113 5.99 5.05 10.65
CA ASP A 113 6.70 4.17 11.55
C ASP A 113 7.03 2.88 10.81
N PHE A 114 8.25 2.78 10.30
CA PHE A 114 8.65 1.63 9.49
C PHE A 114 8.77 0.34 10.30
N VAL A 115 8.96 0.43 11.61
CA VAL A 115 8.96 -0.77 12.48
C VAL A 115 7.55 -1.35 12.52
N ALA A 116 6.55 -0.51 12.75
CA ALA A 116 5.16 -0.95 12.79
C ALA A 116 4.72 -1.49 11.43
N LEU A 117 5.10 -0.83 10.35
CA LEU A 117 4.78 -1.27 9.00
C LEU A 117 5.42 -2.61 8.68
N ARG A 118 6.68 -2.81 9.08
CA ARG A 118 7.36 -4.10 8.89
C ARG A 118 6.62 -5.22 9.59
N MET A 119 6.13 -4.98 10.80
CA MET A 119 5.36 -5.98 11.54
C MET A 119 4.07 -6.36 10.81
N GLU A 120 3.40 -5.38 10.22
CA GLU A 120 2.20 -5.63 9.41
C GLU A 120 2.53 -6.50 8.20
N ILE A 121 3.59 -6.17 7.48
CA ILE A 121 4.00 -6.94 6.29
C ILE A 121 4.42 -8.35 6.71
N ASP A 122 5.20 -8.49 7.78
CA ASP A 122 5.65 -9.80 8.27
C ASP A 122 4.45 -10.69 8.61
N GLY A 123 3.42 -10.14 9.23
CA GLY A 123 2.21 -10.87 9.53
C GLY A 123 1.47 -11.34 8.28
N LEU A 124 1.44 -10.51 7.24
CA LEU A 124 0.80 -10.86 5.98
C LEU A 124 1.58 -11.93 5.23
N VAL A 125 2.90 -11.84 5.21
CA VAL A 125 3.75 -12.86 4.60
C VAL A 125 3.57 -14.20 5.32
N ALA A 126 3.53 -14.20 6.64
CA ALA A 126 3.35 -15.42 7.42
C ALA A 126 2.00 -16.08 7.15
N ARG A 127 0.93 -15.29 7.01
CA ARG A 127 -0.41 -15.82 6.72
C ARG A 127 -0.55 -16.32 5.28
N ALA A 128 0.20 -15.75 4.35
CA ALA A 128 0.15 -16.12 2.94
C ALA A 128 1.03 -17.32 2.61
N ALA A 129 2.00 -17.62 3.48
CA ALA A 129 2.96 -18.70 3.26
C ALA A 129 2.36 -20.08 3.51
#